data_06383d6ac8a2ca6fe4ccb116c8835c79
#
_entry.id   06383d6ac8a2ca6fe4ccb116c8835c79
#
_cell.length_a   1.000
_cell.length_b   1.000
_cell.length_c   1.000
_cell.angle_alpha   90.00
_cell.angle_beta   90.00
_cell.angle_gamma   90.00
#
_symmetry.space_group_name_H-M   'P 1'
#
loop_
_entity.id
_entity.type
_entity.pdbx_description
1 polymer ?
#
loop_
_entity_poly.entity_id
_entity_poly.type
_entity_poly.pdbx_seq_one_letter_code
_entity_poly.pdbx_strand_id
1 'polypeptide(L)'
;ENNMNTYTYIHEFGHVLGSDDYYDTANKNSPLSGCDIMDYMIGDHNAYTKFNYGWLSTSRLVVAEESVTLTLEDFSKNGDSIIIANNWDDALGAYQEYYILTYYRNTGLNGGEFGYFQNDGVVMYHINASLYKEEQDGEVYYDVYNNNTDGSDQYGTLDNLIEFVETSEGNIVYTAGTS
;
A
#
# COMPACT_ATOMS: atom_id res chain seq x y z
N GLU A 1 -10.03 26.10 -20.85
CA GLU A 1 -8.70 25.50 -20.69
C GLU A 1 -8.83 24.32 -19.72
N ASN A 2 -8.64 23.10 -20.23
CA ASN A 2 -8.56 21.91 -19.39
C ASN A 2 -7.22 21.96 -18.64
N ASN A 3 -7.21 22.56 -17.48
CA ASN A 3 -6.08 22.42 -16.57
C ASN A 3 -6.11 21.00 -16.01
N MET A 4 -5.32 20.11 -16.60
CA MET A 4 -5.10 18.79 -16.05
C MET A 4 -4.39 18.97 -14.70
N ASN A 5 -4.95 18.34 -13.65
CA ASN A 5 -4.41 18.43 -12.31
C ASN A 5 -3.04 17.73 -12.26
N THR A 6 -2.09 18.30 -11.54
CA THR A 6 -0.75 17.71 -11.35
C THR A 6 -0.82 16.28 -10.79
N TYR A 7 -1.79 15.98 -9.93
CA TYR A 7 -2.00 14.64 -9.38
C TYR A 7 -2.33 13.62 -10.45
N THR A 8 -3.11 13.99 -11.49
CA THR A 8 -3.39 13.09 -12.61
C THR A 8 -2.09 12.67 -13.31
N TYR A 9 -1.17 13.61 -13.55
CA TYR A 9 0.11 13.27 -14.17
C TYR A 9 0.95 12.32 -13.30
N ILE A 10 0.97 12.53 -11.98
CA ILE A 10 1.72 11.70 -11.05
C ILE A 10 1.10 10.30 -11.00
N HIS A 11 -0.22 10.20 -10.97
CA HIS A 11 -0.98 8.95 -11.01
C HIS A 11 -0.66 8.17 -12.29
N GLU A 12 -0.86 8.79 -13.47
CA GLU A 12 -0.56 8.13 -14.76
C GLU A 12 0.91 7.73 -14.89
N PHE A 13 1.81 8.50 -14.28
CA PHE A 13 3.22 8.12 -14.25
C PHE A 13 3.47 6.93 -13.33
N GLY A 14 2.67 6.74 -12.28
CA GLY A 14 2.66 5.53 -11.46
C GLY A 14 2.42 4.27 -12.30
N HIS A 15 1.49 4.32 -13.26
CA HIS A 15 1.26 3.21 -14.19
C HIS A 15 2.48 2.94 -15.09
N VAL A 16 3.18 3.98 -15.54
CA VAL A 16 4.43 3.81 -16.31
C VAL A 16 5.52 3.12 -15.48
N LEU A 17 5.51 3.30 -14.16
CA LEU A 17 6.43 2.62 -13.23
C LEU A 17 5.98 1.21 -12.85
N GLY A 18 4.77 0.79 -13.26
CA GLY A 18 4.24 -0.56 -13.04
C GLY A 18 3.29 -0.69 -11.86
N SER A 19 2.76 0.41 -11.32
CA SER A 19 1.66 0.34 -10.36
C SER A 19 0.32 0.16 -11.06
N ASP A 20 -0.52 -0.69 -10.49
CA ASP A 20 -1.94 -0.72 -10.80
C ASP A 20 -2.71 0.35 -10.01
N ASP A 21 -3.95 0.57 -10.39
CA ASP A 21 -4.90 1.30 -9.56
C ASP A 21 -5.18 0.52 -8.26
N TYR A 22 -5.36 1.25 -7.16
CA TYR A 22 -5.71 0.65 -5.87
C TYR A 22 -7.19 0.80 -5.51
N TYR A 23 -8.00 1.35 -6.39
CA TYR A 23 -9.46 1.40 -6.24
C TYR A 23 -10.14 0.27 -7.02
N ASP A 24 -11.25 -0.24 -6.48
CA ASP A 24 -12.07 -1.25 -7.13
C ASP A 24 -13.11 -0.58 -8.06
N THR A 25 -12.95 -0.80 -9.35
CA THR A 25 -13.86 -0.26 -10.37
C THR A 25 -15.19 -1.01 -10.45
N ALA A 26 -15.21 -2.30 -10.09
CA ALA A 26 -16.39 -3.14 -10.19
C ALA A 26 -17.35 -2.91 -9.02
N ASN A 27 -16.85 -2.91 -7.80
CA ASN A 27 -17.65 -2.78 -6.58
C ASN A 27 -17.64 -1.36 -6.00
N LYS A 28 -16.85 -0.45 -6.58
CA LYS A 28 -16.66 0.92 -6.10
C LYS A 28 -16.14 0.99 -4.66
N ASN A 29 -15.39 0.00 -4.27
CA ASN A 29 -14.68 -0.02 -3.02
C ASN A 29 -13.36 0.73 -3.17
N SER A 30 -12.89 1.28 -2.07
CA SER A 30 -11.61 1.95 -1.99
C SER A 30 -10.86 1.34 -0.81
N PRO A 31 -10.12 0.23 -1.02
CA PRO A 31 -9.45 -0.49 0.07
C PRO A 31 -8.48 0.37 0.86
N LEU A 32 -7.99 1.45 0.26
CA LEU A 32 -7.18 2.49 0.89
C LEU A 32 -7.96 3.76 1.21
N SER A 33 -9.29 3.74 1.03
CA SER A 33 -10.20 4.85 1.34
C SER A 33 -9.77 6.19 0.72
N GLY A 34 -9.09 6.17 -0.42
CA GLY A 34 -8.57 7.36 -1.08
C GLY A 34 -7.24 7.90 -0.54
N CYS A 35 -6.56 7.17 0.33
CA CYS A 35 -5.34 7.62 1.00
C CYS A 35 -4.05 7.32 0.21
N ASP A 36 -4.13 7.24 -1.11
CA ASP A 36 -2.99 6.96 -1.98
C ASP A 36 -3.15 7.64 -3.33
N ILE A 37 -2.05 8.03 -3.95
CA ILE A 37 -2.07 8.65 -5.28
C ILE A 37 -2.60 7.67 -6.35
N MET A 38 -2.44 6.37 -6.16
CA MET A 38 -2.96 5.33 -7.07
C MET A 38 -4.38 4.88 -6.71
N ASP A 39 -4.97 5.38 -5.62
CA ASP A 39 -6.37 5.16 -5.27
C ASP A 39 -7.25 6.33 -5.78
N TYR A 40 -7.13 7.51 -5.21
CA TYR A 40 -7.94 8.68 -5.59
C TYR A 40 -7.13 9.89 -6.07
N MET A 41 -5.90 9.67 -6.49
CA MET A 41 -5.00 10.73 -6.96
C MET A 41 -4.72 11.80 -5.90
N ILE A 42 -4.81 11.46 -4.62
CA ILE A 42 -4.61 12.37 -3.49
C ILE A 42 -3.59 11.76 -2.52
N GLY A 43 -2.72 12.61 -2.00
CA GLY A 43 -1.71 12.22 -1.03
C GLY A 43 -0.40 11.74 -1.65
N ASP A 44 0.35 10.99 -0.87
CA ASP A 44 1.63 10.38 -1.25
C ASP A 44 1.42 8.93 -1.66
N HIS A 45 2.42 8.30 -2.26
CA HIS A 45 2.46 6.85 -2.40
C HIS A 45 2.57 6.18 -1.03
N ASN A 46 1.84 5.08 -0.86
CA ASN A 46 1.92 4.26 0.34
C ASN A 46 3.28 3.54 0.48
N ALA A 47 3.45 2.86 1.62
CA ALA A 47 4.70 2.17 1.91
C ALA A 47 4.97 0.97 0.99
N TYR A 48 3.93 0.23 0.57
CA TYR A 48 4.09 -0.88 -0.37
C TYR A 48 4.63 -0.41 -1.71
N THR A 49 4.00 0.61 -2.31
CA THR A 49 4.44 1.17 -3.59
C THR A 49 5.90 1.64 -3.52
N LYS A 50 6.25 2.40 -2.48
CA LYS A 50 7.62 2.88 -2.29
C LYS A 50 8.60 1.73 -2.04
N PHE A 51 8.20 0.69 -1.32
CA PHE A 51 9.02 -0.50 -1.10
C PHE A 51 9.24 -1.28 -2.40
N ASN A 52 8.17 -1.51 -3.16
CA ASN A 52 8.23 -2.21 -4.44
C ASN A 52 9.14 -1.49 -5.46
N TYR A 53 9.12 -0.16 -5.47
CA TYR A 53 10.00 0.64 -6.33
C TYR A 53 11.44 0.79 -5.80
N GLY A 54 11.75 0.25 -4.63
CA GLY A 54 13.07 0.40 -4.00
C GLY A 54 13.34 1.81 -3.48
N TRP A 55 12.31 2.60 -3.24
CA TRP A 55 12.44 3.96 -2.69
C TRP A 55 12.52 3.98 -1.16
N LEU A 56 12.16 2.87 -0.49
CA LEU A 56 12.31 2.73 0.94
C LEU A 56 13.66 2.09 1.28
N SER A 57 14.48 2.82 2.02
CA SER A 57 15.77 2.33 2.53
C SER A 57 15.73 1.89 4.00
N THR A 58 14.61 2.11 4.69
CA THR A 58 14.52 2.00 6.15
C THR A 58 13.48 1.01 6.66
N SER A 59 12.85 0.24 5.77
CA SER A 59 11.91 -0.80 6.19
C SER A 59 12.61 -1.82 7.08
N ARG A 60 12.03 -2.06 8.26
CA ARG A 60 12.54 -2.99 9.27
C ARG A 60 11.65 -4.22 9.31
N LEU A 61 12.24 -5.39 9.13
CA LEU A 61 11.50 -6.65 9.22
C LEU A 61 11.39 -7.11 10.66
N VAL A 62 10.18 -7.49 11.05
CA VAL A 62 9.86 -8.14 12.32
C VAL A 62 9.17 -9.47 12.02
N VAL A 63 9.74 -10.56 12.53
CA VAL A 63 9.07 -11.87 12.48
C VAL A 63 8.02 -11.93 13.59
N ALA A 64 6.81 -12.36 13.25
CA ALA A 64 5.64 -12.25 14.12
C ALA A 64 5.69 -13.06 15.45
N GLU A 65 6.73 -13.85 15.66
CA GLU A 65 6.91 -14.65 16.88
C GLU A 65 7.53 -13.88 18.06
N GLU A 66 8.06 -12.67 17.80
CA GLU A 66 8.75 -11.89 18.81
C GLU A 66 7.96 -10.65 19.23
N SER A 67 7.96 -10.38 20.53
CA SER A 67 7.43 -9.13 21.06
C SER A 67 8.54 -8.09 21.07
N VAL A 68 8.44 -7.07 20.23
CA VAL A 68 9.44 -6.01 20.11
C VAL A 68 8.80 -4.64 20.34
N THR A 69 9.59 -3.70 20.84
CA THR A 69 9.20 -2.29 20.93
C THR A 69 10.06 -1.51 19.95
N LEU A 70 9.42 -0.85 18.99
CA LEU A 70 10.10 -0.06 17.97
C LEU A 70 9.51 1.34 17.94
N THR A 71 10.34 2.31 17.53
CA THR A 71 9.89 3.68 17.27
C THR A 71 9.73 3.85 15.77
N LEU A 72 8.64 4.42 15.34
CA LEU A 72 8.38 4.85 13.96
C LEU A 72 8.54 6.36 13.86
N GLU A 73 9.30 6.79 12.88
CA GLU A 73 9.42 8.20 12.50
C GLU A 73 8.43 8.56 11.39
N ASP A 74 8.32 9.84 11.09
CA ASP A 74 7.44 10.40 10.06
C ASP A 74 7.72 9.77 8.67
N PHE A 75 6.82 8.91 8.22
CA PHE A 75 6.93 8.20 6.95
C PHE A 75 7.11 9.16 5.76
N SER A 76 6.44 10.30 5.77
CA SER A 76 6.50 11.27 4.66
C SER A 76 7.86 11.93 4.49
N LYS A 77 8.71 11.88 5.53
CA LYS A 77 10.04 12.51 5.52
C LYS A 77 11.17 11.56 5.16
N ASN A 78 11.13 10.35 5.70
CA ASN A 78 12.26 9.41 5.60
C ASN A 78 11.87 8.00 5.18
N GLY A 79 10.56 7.74 4.94
CA GLY A 79 10.07 6.43 4.53
C GLY A 79 10.15 5.38 5.64
N ASP A 80 10.28 5.78 6.91
CA ASP A 80 10.40 4.82 8.02
C ASP A 80 9.14 3.96 8.13
N SER A 81 9.34 2.64 8.06
CA SER A 81 8.28 1.65 8.06
C SER A 81 8.72 0.35 8.70
N ILE A 82 7.78 -0.45 9.18
CA ILE A 82 8.00 -1.76 9.76
C ILE A 82 7.21 -2.78 8.98
N ILE A 83 7.89 -3.80 8.46
CA ILE A 83 7.27 -4.96 7.83
C ILE A 83 7.11 -6.05 8.90
N ILE A 84 5.90 -6.59 9.02
CA ILE A 84 5.59 -7.71 9.91
C ILE A 84 5.18 -8.89 9.04
N ALA A 85 5.90 -10.00 9.14
CA ALA A 85 5.62 -11.22 8.39
C ALA A 85 5.80 -12.47 9.27
N ASN A 86 5.01 -13.51 9.00
CA ASN A 86 5.20 -14.82 9.64
C ASN A 86 6.44 -15.52 9.07
N ASN A 87 6.60 -15.45 7.76
CA ASN A 87 7.73 -15.96 7.02
C ASN A 87 8.18 -14.88 6.05
N TRP A 88 9.47 -14.78 5.83
CA TRP A 88 10.01 -13.82 4.88
C TRP A 88 11.01 -14.50 3.95
N ASP A 89 10.83 -14.33 2.65
CA ASP A 89 11.79 -14.74 1.63
C ASP A 89 12.41 -13.51 0.98
N ASP A 90 13.69 -13.30 1.24
CA ASP A 90 14.45 -12.16 0.69
C ASP A 90 14.48 -12.16 -0.85
N ALA A 91 14.35 -13.33 -1.50
CA ALA A 91 14.34 -13.43 -2.94
C ALA A 91 13.03 -12.92 -3.56
N LEU A 92 11.93 -12.95 -2.83
CA LEU A 92 10.64 -12.44 -3.27
C LEU A 92 10.47 -10.94 -2.97
N GLY A 93 11.18 -10.41 -1.99
CA GLY A 93 11.10 -9.00 -1.63
C GLY A 93 9.68 -8.54 -1.33
N ALA A 94 9.17 -7.58 -2.10
CA ALA A 94 7.82 -7.04 -1.95
C ALA A 94 6.70 -8.00 -2.40
N TYR A 95 7.03 -9.09 -3.11
CA TYR A 95 6.06 -9.98 -3.77
C TYR A 95 5.69 -11.18 -2.88
N GLN A 96 5.17 -10.92 -1.70
CA GLN A 96 4.68 -11.93 -0.77
C GLN A 96 3.59 -11.34 0.12
N GLU A 97 3.09 -12.09 1.09
CA GLU A 97 2.04 -11.63 2.00
C GLU A 97 2.66 -11.16 3.33
N TYR A 98 2.31 -9.94 3.76
CA TYR A 98 2.82 -9.31 4.99
C TYR A 98 2.00 -8.09 5.39
N TYR A 99 2.32 -7.52 6.55
CA TYR A 99 1.79 -6.25 7.01
C TYR A 99 2.87 -5.18 6.98
N ILE A 100 2.48 -3.91 6.69
CA ILE A 100 3.34 -2.74 6.85
C ILE A 100 2.72 -1.77 7.83
N LEU A 101 3.52 -1.29 8.77
CA LEU A 101 3.17 -0.17 9.64
C LEU A 101 3.95 1.07 9.24
N THR A 102 3.25 2.20 9.22
CA THR A 102 3.84 3.53 9.00
C THR A 102 3.32 4.50 10.04
N TYR A 103 4.12 5.50 10.37
CA TYR A 103 3.64 6.65 11.13
C TYR A 103 3.20 7.74 10.15
N TYR A 104 1.88 7.83 9.97
CA TYR A 104 1.25 8.84 9.13
C TYR A 104 1.25 10.20 9.83
N ARG A 105 1.59 11.25 9.10
CA ARG A 105 1.43 12.62 9.55
C ARG A 105 0.60 13.43 8.57
N ASN A 106 -0.34 14.21 9.12
CA ASN A 106 -1.14 15.14 8.32
C ASN A 106 -0.31 16.38 7.95
N THR A 107 0.77 16.16 7.19
CA THR A 107 1.69 17.22 6.73
C THR A 107 2.20 16.89 5.31
N GLY A 108 2.76 17.89 4.64
CA GLY A 108 3.32 17.70 3.29
C GLY A 108 2.27 17.25 2.28
N LEU A 109 2.54 16.21 1.51
CA LEU A 109 1.60 15.64 0.54
C LEU A 109 0.36 15.03 1.18
N ASN A 110 0.44 14.65 2.46
CA ASN A 110 -0.65 14.11 3.24
C ASN A 110 -1.35 15.17 4.10
N GLY A 111 -1.07 16.46 3.90
CA GLY A 111 -1.52 17.54 4.75
C GLY A 111 -2.72 18.33 4.22
N GLY A 112 -3.40 19.00 5.14
CA GLY A 112 -4.49 19.91 4.83
C GLY A 112 -5.72 19.21 4.28
N GLU A 113 -6.29 19.76 3.21
CA GLU A 113 -7.46 19.20 2.52
C GLU A 113 -7.16 17.89 1.75
N PHE A 114 -5.90 17.55 1.56
CA PHE A 114 -5.44 16.32 0.92
C PHE A 114 -5.14 15.21 1.92
N GLY A 115 -5.17 15.49 3.22
CA GLY A 115 -4.96 14.51 4.27
C GLY A 115 -6.19 13.66 4.50
N TYR A 116 -6.07 12.34 4.33
CA TYR A 116 -7.15 11.42 4.65
C TYR A 116 -7.43 11.36 6.17
N PHE A 117 -6.39 11.13 6.95
CA PHE A 117 -6.50 11.15 8.40
C PHE A 117 -6.32 12.57 8.93
N GLN A 118 -7.24 13.01 9.79
CA GLN A 118 -7.21 14.36 10.38
C GLN A 118 -6.12 14.52 11.45
N ASN A 119 -5.65 13.40 12.01
CA ASN A 119 -4.64 13.39 13.06
C ASN A 119 -3.45 12.51 12.66
N ASP A 120 -2.31 12.78 13.26
CA ASP A 120 -1.14 11.93 13.15
C ASP A 120 -1.39 10.58 13.84
N GLY A 121 -0.86 9.47 13.30
CA GLY A 121 -1.03 8.16 13.91
C GLY A 121 -0.34 7.02 13.16
N VAL A 122 -0.33 5.84 13.76
CA VAL A 122 0.18 4.62 13.12
C VAL A 122 -0.92 3.98 12.29
N VAL A 123 -0.62 3.72 11.03
CA VAL A 123 -1.49 3.05 10.06
C VAL A 123 -0.91 1.69 9.73
N MET A 124 -1.77 0.69 9.64
CA MET A 124 -1.39 -0.67 9.23
C MET A 124 -2.04 -1.01 7.90
N TYR A 125 -1.21 -1.50 6.98
CA TYR A 125 -1.62 -2.05 5.69
C TYR A 125 -1.44 -3.56 5.70
N HIS A 126 -2.37 -4.28 5.09
CA HIS A 126 -2.20 -5.67 4.69
C HIS A 126 -1.80 -5.71 3.21
N ILE A 127 -0.75 -6.44 2.91
CA ILE A 127 -0.21 -6.63 1.57
C ILE A 127 -0.33 -8.10 1.21
N ASN A 128 -0.95 -8.41 0.08
CA ASN A 128 -1.02 -9.75 -0.47
C ASN A 128 -0.56 -9.74 -1.94
N ALA A 129 0.75 -9.59 -2.11
CA ALA A 129 1.42 -9.45 -3.41
C ALA A 129 2.04 -10.75 -3.91
N SER A 130 1.45 -11.90 -3.55
CA SER A 130 1.94 -13.21 -3.98
C SER A 130 1.97 -13.33 -5.49
N LEU A 131 3.07 -13.86 -6.03
CA LEU A 131 3.25 -14.06 -7.46
C LEU A 131 2.64 -15.39 -7.92
N TYR A 132 2.09 -15.38 -9.12
CA TYR A 132 1.82 -16.59 -9.87
C TYR A 132 2.72 -16.66 -11.11
N LYS A 133 2.93 -17.86 -11.58
CA LYS A 133 3.72 -18.15 -12.78
C LYS A 133 2.79 -18.45 -13.94
N GLU A 134 2.99 -17.75 -15.06
CA GLU A 134 2.32 -18.02 -16.32
C GLU A 134 3.34 -18.42 -17.39
N GLU A 135 2.95 -19.34 -18.27
CA GLU A 135 3.75 -19.73 -19.43
C GLU A 135 2.97 -19.38 -20.71
N GLN A 136 3.51 -18.46 -21.48
CA GLN A 136 2.95 -18.04 -22.76
C GLN A 136 4.02 -18.09 -23.85
N ASP A 137 3.72 -18.76 -24.96
CA ASP A 137 4.62 -18.88 -26.13
C ASP A 137 6.03 -19.41 -25.82
N GLY A 138 6.17 -20.22 -24.76
CA GLY A 138 7.44 -20.78 -24.30
C GLY A 138 8.27 -19.85 -23.41
N GLU A 139 7.78 -18.67 -23.11
CA GLU A 139 8.33 -17.75 -22.15
C GLU A 139 7.62 -17.88 -20.79
N VAL A 140 8.35 -17.57 -19.73
CA VAL A 140 7.84 -17.60 -18.35
C VAL A 140 7.68 -16.18 -17.86
N TYR A 141 6.47 -15.87 -17.41
CA TYR A 141 6.10 -14.61 -16.82
C TYR A 141 5.72 -14.82 -15.35
N TYR A 142 6.00 -13.82 -14.55
CA TYR A 142 5.50 -13.74 -13.18
C TYR A 142 4.67 -12.47 -13.05
N ASP A 143 3.50 -12.62 -12.46
CA ASP A 143 2.61 -11.50 -12.18
C ASP A 143 2.05 -11.61 -10.77
N VAL A 144 1.53 -10.51 -10.22
CA VAL A 144 0.89 -10.51 -8.91
C VAL A 144 -0.50 -11.10 -9.02
N TYR A 145 -0.82 -12.07 -8.15
CA TYR A 145 -2.09 -12.78 -8.20
C TYR A 145 -3.28 -11.91 -7.85
N ASN A 146 -3.13 -11.05 -6.85
CA ASN A 146 -4.18 -10.16 -6.36
C ASN A 146 -4.05 -8.75 -6.93
N ASN A 147 -5.17 -8.08 -7.11
CA ASN A 147 -5.22 -6.67 -7.47
C ASN A 147 -6.39 -5.98 -6.78
N ASN A 148 -6.40 -4.65 -6.77
CA ASN A 148 -7.50 -3.87 -6.19
C ASN A 148 -8.53 -3.43 -7.22
N THR A 149 -8.20 -3.48 -8.51
CA THR A 149 -9.02 -2.91 -9.59
C THR A 149 -10.18 -3.76 -10.00
N ASP A 150 -10.02 -5.06 -9.90
CA ASP A 150 -10.97 -6.02 -10.46
C ASP A 150 -11.53 -6.90 -9.34
N GLY A 151 -12.57 -6.43 -8.68
CA GLY A 151 -13.30 -7.18 -7.63
C GLY A 151 -13.95 -8.49 -8.12
N SER A 152 -13.73 -8.85 -9.37
CA SER A 152 -14.13 -10.13 -9.95
C SER A 152 -12.97 -10.70 -10.74
N ASP A 153 -12.10 -11.46 -10.08
CA ASP A 153 -11.31 -12.38 -10.84
C ASP A 153 -12.23 -13.42 -11.52
N GLN A 154 -11.73 -13.99 -12.59
CA GLN A 154 -12.46 -15.08 -13.27
C GLN A 154 -12.65 -16.32 -12.36
N TYR A 155 -12.13 -16.31 -11.13
CA TYR A 155 -12.15 -17.41 -10.16
C TYR A 155 -12.90 -17.06 -8.86
N GLY A 156 -13.31 -15.80 -8.67
CA GLY A 156 -14.11 -15.35 -7.51
C GLY A 156 -13.39 -15.44 -6.16
N THR A 157 -12.08 -15.31 -6.16
CA THR A 157 -11.22 -15.49 -4.97
C THR A 157 -10.30 -14.32 -4.71
N LEU A 158 -10.57 -13.13 -5.27
CA LEU A 158 -9.68 -11.99 -5.09
C LEU A 158 -9.72 -11.46 -3.67
N ASP A 159 -8.54 -11.51 -3.07
CA ASP A 159 -8.18 -10.61 -1.99
C ASP A 159 -7.61 -9.31 -2.61
N ASN A 160 -7.67 -8.21 -1.89
CA ASN A 160 -7.01 -7.00 -2.30
C ASN A 160 -5.48 -7.19 -2.29
N LEU A 161 -4.80 -6.62 -3.28
CA LEU A 161 -3.34 -6.53 -3.28
C LEU A 161 -2.83 -5.75 -2.07
N ILE A 162 -3.52 -4.66 -1.77
CA ILE A 162 -3.25 -3.79 -0.64
C ILE A 162 -4.54 -3.23 -0.06
N GLU A 163 -4.66 -3.24 1.26
CA GLU A 163 -5.79 -2.67 1.97
C GLU A 163 -5.38 -2.14 3.35
N PHE A 164 -6.18 -1.26 3.91
CA PHE A 164 -6.07 -0.95 5.33
C PHE A 164 -6.55 -2.13 6.16
N VAL A 165 -5.83 -2.41 7.24
CA VAL A 165 -6.33 -3.37 8.23
C VAL A 165 -7.47 -2.73 9.01
N GLU A 166 -8.62 -3.39 9.01
CA GLU A 166 -9.81 -2.94 9.72
C GLU A 166 -10.04 -3.78 10.99
N THR A 167 -10.70 -3.16 11.95
CA THR A 167 -11.22 -3.87 13.12
C THR A 167 -12.45 -4.67 12.74
N SER A 168 -12.92 -5.57 13.62
CA SER A 168 -14.17 -6.31 13.44
C SER A 168 -15.42 -5.42 13.31
N GLU A 169 -15.30 -4.13 13.59
CA GLU A 169 -16.38 -3.12 13.45
C GLU A 169 -16.26 -2.34 12.13
N GLY A 170 -15.32 -2.69 11.25
CA GLY A 170 -15.06 -2.01 9.98
C GLY A 170 -14.35 -0.66 10.11
N ASN A 171 -13.69 -0.41 11.26
CA ASN A 171 -12.87 0.78 11.43
C ASN A 171 -11.42 0.46 11.06
N ILE A 172 -10.79 1.34 10.30
CA ILE A 172 -9.37 1.21 9.99
C ILE A 172 -8.56 1.16 11.29
N VAL A 173 -7.61 0.22 11.37
CA VAL A 173 -6.68 0.14 12.49
C VAL A 173 -5.74 1.33 12.42
N TYR A 174 -6.07 2.31 13.21
CA TYR A 174 -5.37 3.58 13.29
C TYR A 174 -5.24 4.00 14.76
N THR A 175 -4.03 4.18 15.19
CA THR A 175 -3.78 4.66 16.56
C THR A 175 -3.25 6.09 16.49
N ALA A 176 -4.07 7.05 16.91
CA ALA A 176 -3.65 8.44 17.00
C ALA A 176 -2.41 8.57 17.89
N GLY A 177 -1.40 9.25 17.38
CA GLY A 177 -0.20 9.54 18.14
C GLY A 177 -0.54 10.42 19.34
N THR A 178 0.02 10.09 20.50
CA THR A 178 0.06 11.02 21.62
C THR A 178 1.27 11.93 21.44
N SER A 179 1.03 13.21 21.20
CA SER A 179 2.06 14.25 21.18
C SER A 179 2.68 14.46 22.56
#